data_de81db67c2f32e77188e0c400a3cde01
#
_entry.id   de81db67c2f32e77188e0c400a3cde01
#
_cell.length_a   1.000
_cell.length_b   1.000
_cell.length_c   1.000
_cell.angle_alpha   90.00
_cell.angle_beta   90.00
_cell.angle_gamma   90.00
#
_symmetry.space_group_name_H-M   'P 1'
#
loop_
_entity.id
_entity.type
_entity.pdbx_description
1 polymer ?
#
loop_
_entity_poly.entity_id
_entity_poly.type
_entity_poly.pdbx_seq_one_letter_code
_entity_poly.pdbx_strand_id
1 'polypeptide(L)'
;MAKAPAEMMREFVKSQNFTSTDEVMTAMKDMFKDILQEVMECELSDELGYEKSERMSNDECGNKSKNYRNGYSKKTVKTQMGELEIKVPRDRNGEYEPKIISKYNRNADGMEEKILSLYACGMSQRDISEQIKNLYDVEISPELVSKISEKIMPDVAAWQNRPLQAVHHQNTLFL
;
A
#
# COMPACT_ATOMS: atom_id res chain seq x y z
N MET A 1 -4.34 -17.75 -4.64
CA MET A 1 -4.70 -17.03 -3.40
C MET A 1 -5.52 -17.97 -2.53
N ALA A 2 -5.08 -18.28 -1.30
CA ALA A 2 -5.85 -19.04 -0.33
C ALA A 2 -7.06 -18.20 0.11
N LYS A 3 -8.26 -18.74 -0.02
CA LYS A 3 -9.46 -18.13 0.58
C LYS A 3 -9.39 -18.34 2.08
N ALA A 4 -9.66 -17.30 2.87
CA ALA A 4 -9.87 -17.48 4.31
C ALA A 4 -10.94 -18.56 4.52
N PRO A 5 -10.74 -19.52 5.46
CA PRO A 5 -11.71 -20.57 5.71
C PRO A 5 -13.08 -19.96 5.99
N ALA A 6 -14.11 -20.40 5.29
CA ALA A 6 -15.46 -19.85 5.41
C ALA A 6 -15.99 -19.89 6.86
N GLU A 7 -15.48 -20.80 7.66
CA GLU A 7 -15.79 -20.92 9.09
C GLU A 7 -15.26 -19.75 9.91
N MET A 8 -13.99 -19.34 9.72
CA MET A 8 -13.43 -18.15 10.39
C MET A 8 -14.20 -16.88 10.07
N MET A 9 -14.60 -16.70 8.80
CA MET A 9 -15.42 -15.54 8.40
C MET A 9 -16.80 -15.58 9.04
N ARG A 10 -17.41 -16.76 9.17
CA ARG A 10 -18.71 -16.90 9.85
C ARG A 10 -18.62 -16.61 11.35
N GLU A 11 -17.57 -17.06 12.01
CA GLU A 11 -17.32 -16.78 13.42
C GLU A 11 -17.08 -15.29 13.65
N PHE A 12 -16.26 -14.67 12.81
CA PHE A 12 -16.01 -13.24 12.86
C PHE A 12 -17.30 -12.43 12.71
N VAL A 13 -18.12 -12.72 11.69
CA VAL A 13 -19.39 -12.01 11.46
C VAL A 13 -20.35 -12.20 12.65
N LYS A 14 -20.41 -13.40 13.23
CA LYS A 14 -21.26 -13.68 14.41
C LYS A 14 -20.79 -12.96 15.66
N SER A 15 -19.48 -12.81 15.84
CA SER A 15 -18.90 -12.15 17.03
C SER A 15 -19.13 -10.64 17.03
N GLN A 16 -19.21 -10.00 15.86
CA GLN A 16 -19.28 -8.53 15.72
C GLN A 16 -20.72 -7.98 15.70
N ASN A 17 -21.76 -8.81 15.44
CA ASN A 17 -23.16 -8.38 15.37
C ASN A 17 -23.39 -7.10 14.54
N PHE A 18 -22.87 -7.07 13.32
CA PHE A 18 -22.97 -5.91 12.43
C PHE A 18 -24.42 -5.48 12.19
N THR A 19 -24.70 -4.18 12.31
CA THR A 19 -26.02 -3.57 12.09
C THR A 19 -26.02 -2.64 10.87
N SER A 20 -24.85 -2.17 10.44
CA SER A 20 -24.71 -1.27 9.31
C SER A 20 -23.53 -1.62 8.40
N THR A 21 -23.57 -1.12 7.16
CA THR A 21 -22.44 -1.23 6.21
C THR A 21 -21.21 -0.49 6.69
N ASP A 22 -21.38 0.61 7.43
CA ASP A 22 -20.27 1.41 7.96
C ASP A 22 -19.50 0.66 9.05
N GLU A 23 -20.20 -0.11 9.88
CA GLU A 23 -19.56 -1.00 10.85
C GLU A 23 -18.75 -2.11 10.16
N VAL A 24 -19.28 -2.67 9.08
CA VAL A 24 -18.55 -3.65 8.27
C VAL A 24 -17.29 -3.03 7.66
N MET A 25 -17.39 -1.83 7.10
CA MET A 25 -16.23 -1.12 6.51
C MET A 25 -15.18 -0.79 7.57
N THR A 26 -15.59 -0.38 8.76
CA THR A 26 -14.68 -0.13 9.89
C THR A 26 -13.96 -1.40 10.31
N ALA A 27 -14.68 -2.50 10.47
CA ALA A 27 -14.08 -3.79 10.82
C ALA A 27 -13.13 -4.33 9.73
N MET A 28 -13.45 -4.13 8.46
CA MET A 28 -12.54 -4.45 7.36
C MET A 28 -11.27 -3.60 7.40
N LYS A 29 -11.39 -2.32 7.74
CA LYS A 29 -10.26 -1.40 7.90
C LYS A 29 -9.34 -1.86 9.03
N ASP A 30 -9.90 -2.25 10.18
CA ASP A 30 -9.14 -2.77 11.32
C ASP A 30 -8.47 -4.11 10.99
N MET A 31 -9.20 -5.03 10.34
CA MET A 31 -8.63 -6.30 9.87
C MET A 31 -7.47 -6.07 8.87
N PHE A 32 -7.62 -5.14 7.95
CA PHE A 32 -6.57 -4.80 7.00
C PHE A 32 -5.31 -4.27 7.70
N LYS A 33 -5.50 -3.41 8.72
CA LYS A 33 -4.43 -2.93 9.57
C LYS A 33 -3.69 -4.06 10.28
N ASP A 34 -4.43 -4.99 10.88
CA ASP A 34 -3.86 -6.11 11.62
C ASP A 34 -3.08 -7.05 10.69
N ILE A 35 -3.62 -7.34 9.49
CA ILE A 35 -2.93 -8.13 8.47
C ILE A 35 -1.62 -7.45 8.06
N LEU A 36 -1.63 -6.14 7.81
CA LEU A 36 -0.41 -5.41 7.45
C LEU A 36 0.65 -5.47 8.55
N GLN A 37 0.23 -5.34 9.81
CA GLN A 37 1.15 -5.43 10.95
C GLN A 37 1.74 -6.84 11.08
N GLU A 38 0.91 -7.88 10.91
CA GLU A 38 1.35 -9.27 11.00
C GLU A 38 2.33 -9.63 9.86
N VAL A 39 2.07 -9.17 8.64
CA VAL A 39 3.01 -9.37 7.52
C VAL A 39 4.37 -8.75 7.82
N MET A 40 4.41 -7.51 8.35
CA MET A 40 5.67 -6.88 8.74
C MET A 40 6.37 -7.61 9.90
N GLU A 41 5.61 -8.19 10.84
CA GLU A 41 6.19 -9.02 11.90
C GLU A 41 6.81 -10.30 11.35
N CYS A 42 6.16 -10.96 10.40
CA CYS A 42 6.71 -12.13 9.71
C CYS A 42 7.99 -11.75 8.93
N GLU A 43 7.97 -10.65 8.16
CA GLU A 43 9.15 -10.17 7.45
C GLU A 43 10.33 -9.92 8.40
N LEU A 44 10.07 -9.29 9.55
CA LEU A 44 11.13 -9.06 10.56
C LEU A 44 11.61 -10.36 11.22
N SER A 45 10.71 -11.33 11.47
CA SER A 45 11.09 -12.66 11.99
C SER A 45 12.03 -13.37 11.01
N ASP A 46 11.69 -13.36 9.72
CA ASP A 46 12.50 -13.98 8.67
C ASP A 46 13.90 -13.34 8.58
N GLU A 47 13.98 -12.01 8.71
CA GLU A 47 15.25 -11.28 8.64
C GLU A 47 16.11 -11.48 9.87
N LEU A 48 15.52 -11.55 11.06
CA LEU A 48 16.22 -11.78 12.32
C LEU A 48 16.54 -13.25 12.58
N GLY A 49 15.80 -14.18 11.93
CA GLY A 49 15.95 -15.62 12.09
C GLY A 49 15.37 -16.19 13.39
N TYR A 50 14.47 -15.46 14.07
CA TYR A 50 13.76 -15.93 15.26
C TYR A 50 12.36 -15.29 15.39
N GLU A 51 11.44 -16.04 16.00
CA GLU A 51 10.06 -15.62 16.24
C GLU A 51 9.95 -14.61 17.39
N LYS A 52 8.86 -13.81 17.40
CA LYS A 52 8.61 -12.75 18.39
C LYS A 52 8.61 -13.25 19.84
N SER A 53 8.22 -14.48 20.08
CA SER A 53 8.09 -15.10 21.43
C SER A 53 9.27 -15.97 21.82
N GLU A 54 10.22 -16.19 20.92
CA GLU A 54 11.38 -17.02 21.20
C GLU A 54 12.37 -16.26 22.10
N ARG A 55 12.69 -16.89 23.26
CA ARG A 55 13.89 -16.49 23.99
C ARG A 55 15.07 -17.03 23.21
N MET A 56 15.94 -16.16 22.75
CA MET A 56 17.19 -16.59 22.13
C MET A 56 17.93 -17.53 23.10
N SER A 57 17.85 -18.82 22.85
CA SER A 57 18.74 -19.79 23.45
C SER A 57 20.15 -19.44 22.94
N ASN A 58 21.12 -19.37 23.84
CA ASN A 58 22.52 -19.29 23.46
C ASN A 58 22.81 -20.56 22.65
N ASP A 59 22.90 -20.45 21.34
CA ASP A 59 23.38 -21.57 20.52
C ASP A 59 24.77 -21.90 21.03
N GLU A 60 25.03 -23.17 21.23
CA GLU A 60 26.33 -23.70 21.73
C GLU A 60 27.52 -23.25 20.89
N CYS A 61 27.28 -22.61 19.74
CA CYS A 61 28.27 -22.13 18.78
C CYS A 61 28.58 -20.63 18.89
N GLY A 62 28.02 -19.91 19.87
CA GLY A 62 28.42 -18.51 20.16
C GLY A 62 28.04 -17.45 19.14
N ASN A 63 27.31 -17.81 18.09
CA ASN A 63 26.82 -16.86 17.08
C ASN A 63 25.49 -16.24 17.55
N LYS A 64 25.57 -15.23 18.41
CA LYS A 64 24.44 -14.35 18.69
C LYS A 64 24.09 -13.60 17.42
N SER A 65 22.83 -13.66 16.97
CA SER A 65 22.40 -12.71 15.97
C SER A 65 22.74 -11.31 16.47
N LYS A 66 23.48 -10.56 15.68
CA LYS A 66 23.95 -9.22 16.07
C LYS A 66 22.82 -8.20 16.13
N ASN A 67 21.61 -8.59 15.74
CA ASN A 67 20.45 -7.71 15.60
C ASN A 67 19.24 -8.23 16.40
N TYR A 68 18.48 -7.32 17.00
CA TYR A 68 17.38 -7.63 17.88
C TYR A 68 16.17 -6.75 17.53
N ARG A 69 14.96 -7.21 17.87
CA ARG A 69 13.74 -6.38 17.83
C ARG A 69 13.89 -5.17 18.74
N ASN A 70 13.50 -3.99 18.26
CA ASN A 70 13.63 -2.71 18.95
C ASN A 70 12.30 -1.94 19.00
N GLY A 71 11.22 -2.62 19.35
CA GLY A 71 9.90 -2.01 19.46
C GLY A 71 9.30 -1.60 18.11
N TYR A 72 8.48 -0.54 18.12
CA TYR A 72 7.68 -0.12 16.98
C TYR A 72 7.81 1.38 16.73
N SER A 73 7.65 1.78 15.49
CA SER A 73 7.39 3.17 15.11
C SER A 73 5.95 3.30 14.59
N LYS A 74 5.29 4.41 14.91
CA LYS A 74 3.99 4.73 14.34
C LYS A 74 4.15 5.32 12.95
N LYS A 75 3.32 4.87 12.02
CA LYS A 75 3.28 5.38 10.66
C LYS A 75 1.83 5.50 10.20
N THR A 76 1.48 6.66 9.65
CA THR A 76 0.19 6.85 9.00
C THR A 76 0.33 6.53 7.52
N VAL A 77 -0.51 5.61 7.04
CA VAL A 77 -0.55 5.17 5.65
C VAL A 77 -1.90 5.56 5.05
N LYS A 78 -1.88 6.15 3.86
CA LYS A 78 -3.05 6.56 3.12
C LYS A 78 -3.52 5.40 2.24
N THR A 79 -4.77 4.98 2.45
CA THR A 79 -5.39 3.87 1.72
C THR A 79 -6.71 4.30 1.08
N GLN A 80 -7.29 3.45 0.24
CA GLN A 80 -8.64 3.68 -0.30
C GLN A 80 -9.74 3.63 0.77
N MET A 81 -9.42 3.09 1.96
CA MET A 81 -10.32 3.04 3.12
C MET A 81 -10.07 4.21 4.08
N GLY A 82 -9.30 5.24 3.65
CA GLY A 82 -8.88 6.36 4.48
C GLY A 82 -7.49 6.19 5.09
N GLU A 83 -7.17 7.03 6.06
CA GLU A 83 -5.90 6.97 6.77
C GLU A 83 -5.88 5.83 7.81
N LEU A 84 -4.75 5.11 7.85
CA LEU A 84 -4.48 4.02 8.79
C LEU A 84 -3.24 4.34 9.61
N GLU A 85 -3.36 4.37 10.93
CA GLU A 85 -2.20 4.38 11.81
C GLU A 85 -1.75 2.95 12.08
N ILE A 86 -0.57 2.60 11.59
CA ILE A 86 0.04 1.27 11.76
C ILE A 86 1.27 1.35 12.65
N LYS A 87 1.60 0.22 13.29
CA LYS A 87 2.82 0.05 14.08
C LYS A 87 3.81 -0.74 13.23
N VAL A 88 4.86 -0.08 12.78
CA VAL A 88 5.94 -0.70 11.99
C VAL A 88 6.99 -1.23 12.95
N PRO A 89 7.28 -2.54 12.94
CA PRO A 89 8.30 -3.09 13.81
C PRO A 89 9.69 -2.58 13.40
N ARG A 90 10.62 -2.57 14.35
CA ARG A 90 11.98 -2.07 14.17
C ARG A 90 12.99 -3.05 14.74
N ASP A 91 14.10 -3.14 14.08
CA ASP A 91 15.30 -3.79 14.58
C ASP A 91 16.22 -2.78 15.29
N ARG A 92 17.19 -3.28 16.03
CA ARG A 92 18.14 -2.45 16.78
C ARG A 92 19.15 -1.75 15.89
N ASN A 93 19.59 -2.40 14.82
CA ASN A 93 20.56 -1.86 13.88
C ASN A 93 19.96 -0.86 12.90
N GLY A 94 18.62 -0.88 12.71
CA GLY A 94 17.93 -0.05 11.73
C GLY A 94 18.11 -0.50 10.28
N GLU A 95 18.48 -1.76 10.08
CA GLU A 95 18.71 -2.38 8.78
C GLU A 95 17.40 -2.88 8.15
N TYR A 96 16.42 -3.26 8.99
CA TYR A 96 15.14 -3.75 8.54
C TYR A 96 14.34 -2.66 7.81
N GLU A 97 13.94 -2.95 6.61
CA GLU A 97 13.03 -2.12 5.81
C GLU A 97 11.84 -2.97 5.31
N PRO A 98 10.61 -2.68 5.78
CA PRO A 98 9.43 -3.42 5.35
C PRO A 98 9.27 -3.37 3.82
N LYS A 99 9.09 -4.52 3.20
CA LYS A 99 8.89 -4.64 1.75
C LYS A 99 7.49 -4.20 1.34
N ILE A 100 6.48 -4.53 2.19
CA ILE A 100 5.08 -4.24 1.88
C ILE A 100 4.75 -2.75 1.97
N ILE A 101 5.44 -2.00 2.85
CA ILE A 101 5.27 -0.55 3.00
C ILE A 101 6.65 0.07 3.18
N SER A 102 7.29 0.45 2.09
CA SER A 102 8.63 1.04 2.13
C SER A 102 8.71 2.28 3.03
N LYS A 103 9.87 2.51 3.61
CA LYS A 103 10.12 3.53 4.66
C LYS A 103 9.60 4.93 4.31
N TYR A 104 9.66 5.30 3.05
CA TYR A 104 9.29 6.63 2.56
C TYR A 104 7.94 6.66 1.83
N ASN A 105 7.32 5.53 1.58
CA ASN A 105 6.00 5.47 0.94
C ASN A 105 4.90 5.54 2.01
N ARG A 106 4.03 6.54 1.89
CA ARG A 106 2.84 6.71 2.75
C ARG A 106 1.55 6.36 2.02
N ASN A 107 1.64 6.00 0.74
CA ASN A 107 0.50 5.63 -0.07
C ASN A 107 0.49 4.11 -0.22
N ALA A 108 -0.47 3.45 0.38
CA ALA A 108 -0.80 2.07 0.07
C ALA A 108 -1.90 2.07 -1.01
N ASP A 109 -1.95 1.01 -1.82
CA ASP A 109 -3.07 0.72 -2.71
C ASP A 109 -3.41 1.71 -3.83
N GLY A 110 -2.60 1.76 -4.88
CA GLY A 110 -3.06 2.33 -6.16
C GLY A 110 -3.54 3.78 -6.12
N MET A 111 -3.33 4.50 -5.01
CA MET A 111 -3.70 5.91 -4.89
C MET A 111 -2.98 6.76 -5.94
N GLU A 112 -1.73 6.41 -6.25
CA GLU A 112 -0.95 7.07 -7.29
C GLU A 112 -1.63 6.92 -8.66
N GLU A 113 -2.12 5.72 -8.99
CA GLU A 113 -2.82 5.46 -10.26
C GLU A 113 -4.10 6.26 -10.39
N LYS A 114 -4.83 6.45 -9.28
CA LYS A 114 -6.05 7.27 -9.26
C LYS A 114 -5.75 8.74 -9.46
N ILE A 115 -4.72 9.25 -8.79
CA ILE A 115 -4.23 10.63 -8.99
C ILE A 115 -3.83 10.84 -10.45
N LEU A 116 -3.09 9.91 -11.04
CA LEU A 116 -2.70 9.98 -12.45
C LEU A 116 -3.90 9.92 -13.39
N SER A 117 -4.90 9.09 -13.09
CA SER A 117 -6.13 9.02 -13.88
C SER A 117 -6.91 10.33 -13.86
N LEU A 118 -7.06 10.95 -12.69
CA LEU A 118 -7.72 12.27 -12.55
C LEU A 118 -6.93 13.37 -13.26
N TYR A 119 -5.60 13.34 -13.17
CA TYR A 119 -4.73 14.26 -13.88
C TYR A 119 -4.84 14.10 -15.40
N ALA A 120 -4.89 12.87 -15.90
CA ALA A 120 -5.09 12.58 -17.32
C ALA A 120 -6.48 13.04 -17.84
N CYS A 121 -7.49 13.10 -16.97
CA CYS A 121 -8.80 13.70 -17.28
C CYS A 121 -8.76 15.25 -17.34
N GLY A 122 -7.62 15.87 -17.11
CA GLY A 122 -7.43 17.34 -17.20
C GLY A 122 -7.77 18.10 -15.92
N MET A 123 -7.92 17.43 -14.78
CA MET A 123 -8.16 18.09 -13.51
C MET A 123 -6.92 18.82 -13.01
N SER A 124 -7.12 19.99 -12.37
CA SER A 124 -6.02 20.71 -11.76
C SER A 124 -5.52 19.98 -10.50
N GLN A 125 -4.29 20.23 -10.09
CA GLN A 125 -3.70 19.62 -8.88
C GLN A 125 -4.52 19.88 -7.61
N ARG A 126 -5.16 21.06 -7.51
CA ARG A 126 -6.02 21.44 -6.40
C ARG A 126 -7.34 20.67 -6.43
N ASP A 127 -7.95 20.56 -7.60
CA ASP A 127 -9.20 19.82 -7.78
C ASP A 127 -8.99 18.33 -7.49
N ILE A 128 -7.84 17.76 -7.88
CA ILE A 128 -7.46 16.39 -7.56
C ILE A 128 -7.33 16.20 -6.05
N SER A 129 -6.67 17.13 -5.35
CA SER A 129 -6.52 17.06 -3.89
C SER A 129 -7.89 17.11 -3.20
N GLU A 130 -8.79 17.98 -3.65
CA GLU A 130 -10.15 18.10 -3.13
C GLU A 130 -10.98 16.84 -3.44
N GLN A 131 -10.90 16.33 -4.67
CA GLN A 131 -11.62 15.13 -5.06
C GLN A 131 -11.19 13.89 -4.28
N ILE A 132 -9.88 13.71 -4.07
CA ILE A 132 -9.36 12.60 -3.25
C ILE A 132 -9.82 12.73 -1.80
N LYS A 133 -9.83 13.95 -1.25
CA LYS A 133 -10.37 14.19 0.09
C LYS A 133 -11.86 13.82 0.18
N ASN A 134 -12.65 14.23 -0.80
CA ASN A 134 -14.09 13.96 -0.82
C ASN A 134 -14.43 12.47 -0.99
N LEU A 135 -13.61 11.73 -1.78
CA LEU A 135 -13.88 10.32 -2.07
C LEU A 135 -13.33 9.35 -1.02
N TYR A 136 -12.18 9.69 -0.41
CA TYR A 136 -11.43 8.76 0.43
C TYR A 136 -11.14 9.30 1.83
N ASP A 137 -11.59 10.52 2.14
CA ASP A 137 -11.27 11.23 3.39
C ASP A 137 -9.75 11.28 3.69
N VAL A 138 -8.95 11.43 2.62
CA VAL A 138 -7.49 11.46 2.68
C VAL A 138 -6.99 12.82 2.23
N GLU A 139 -6.27 13.50 3.10
CA GLU A 139 -5.63 14.78 2.72
C GLU A 139 -4.33 14.53 1.95
N ILE A 140 -4.28 15.05 0.72
CA ILE A 140 -3.07 15.08 -0.10
C ILE A 140 -2.74 16.52 -0.49
N SER A 141 -1.45 16.84 -0.52
CA SER A 141 -1.04 18.19 -0.94
C SER A 141 -0.94 18.27 -2.47
N PRO A 142 -1.19 19.46 -3.07
CA PRO A 142 -0.98 19.68 -4.50
C PRO A 142 0.47 19.38 -4.96
N GLU A 143 1.46 19.58 -4.10
CA GLU A 143 2.86 19.24 -4.36
C GLU A 143 3.08 17.74 -4.49
N LEU A 144 2.33 16.91 -3.73
CA LEU A 144 2.38 15.47 -3.87
C LEU A 144 1.77 15.03 -5.21
N VAL A 145 0.66 15.64 -5.62
CA VAL A 145 0.05 15.41 -6.95
C VAL A 145 1.06 15.74 -8.05
N SER A 146 1.76 16.87 -7.94
CA SER A 146 2.82 17.27 -8.89
C SER A 146 3.92 16.21 -9.00
N LYS A 147 4.46 15.76 -7.87
CA LYS A 147 5.51 14.75 -7.83
C LYS A 147 5.08 13.42 -8.44
N ILE A 148 3.83 13.02 -8.22
CA ILE A 148 3.28 11.80 -8.82
C ILE A 148 3.12 11.96 -10.33
N SER A 149 2.62 13.11 -10.78
CA SER A 149 2.46 13.41 -12.22
C SER A 149 3.82 13.48 -12.94
N GLU A 150 4.85 14.01 -12.30
CA GLU A 150 6.20 14.07 -12.86
C GLU A 150 6.82 12.71 -13.14
N LYS A 151 6.44 11.66 -12.39
CA LYS A 151 6.96 10.29 -12.60
C LYS A 151 6.62 9.73 -13.98
N ILE A 152 5.47 10.12 -14.56
CA ILE A 152 5.02 9.63 -15.88
C ILE A 152 5.49 10.48 -17.05
N MET A 153 6.02 11.68 -16.78
CA MET A 153 6.46 12.61 -17.86
C MET A 153 7.48 12.00 -18.83
N PRO A 154 8.47 11.19 -18.38
CA PRO A 154 9.38 10.50 -19.29
C PRO A 154 8.65 9.54 -20.24
N ASP A 155 7.64 8.81 -19.74
CA ASP A 155 6.87 7.85 -20.56
C ASP A 155 5.97 8.58 -21.56
N VAL A 156 5.37 9.70 -21.15
CA VAL A 156 4.59 10.58 -22.02
C VAL A 156 5.47 11.15 -23.12
N ALA A 157 6.66 11.64 -22.80
CA ALA A 157 7.61 12.15 -23.78
C ALA A 157 8.07 11.06 -24.76
N ALA A 158 8.33 9.86 -24.28
CA ALA A 158 8.68 8.71 -25.10
C ALA A 158 7.51 8.33 -26.04
N TRP A 159 6.29 8.37 -25.56
CA TRP A 159 5.09 8.12 -26.36
C TRP A 159 4.87 9.19 -27.44
N GLN A 160 5.03 10.46 -27.11
CA GLN A 160 4.90 11.58 -28.07
C GLN A 160 5.94 11.52 -29.18
N ASN A 161 7.14 11.04 -28.89
CA ASN A 161 8.24 10.91 -29.85
C ASN A 161 8.18 9.60 -30.67
N ARG A 162 7.15 8.75 -30.49
CA ARG A 162 6.98 7.53 -31.30
C ARG A 162 6.73 7.90 -32.77
N PRO A 163 7.41 7.24 -33.70
CA PRO A 163 7.08 7.39 -35.12
C PRO A 163 5.65 6.89 -35.35
N LEU A 164 4.85 7.71 -36.05
CA LEU A 164 3.49 7.33 -36.42
C LEU A 164 3.56 6.08 -37.33
N GLN A 165 2.79 5.06 -37.00
CA GLN A 165 2.63 3.92 -37.92
C GLN A 165 1.90 4.38 -39.16
N ALA A 166 2.41 3.99 -40.35
CA ALA A 166 1.75 4.27 -41.59
C ALA A 166 0.35 3.64 -41.61
N VAL A 167 -0.67 4.49 -41.65
CA VAL A 167 -2.05 4.01 -41.78
C VAL A 167 -2.24 3.56 -43.20
N HIS A 168 -2.37 2.23 -43.42
CA HIS A 168 -2.78 1.67 -44.71
C HIS A 168 -4.28 1.99 -44.91
N HIS A 169 -4.57 3.04 -45.69
CA HIS A 169 -5.88 3.23 -46.26
C HIS A 169 -6.12 2.11 -47.29
N GLN A 170 -6.85 1.09 -46.88
CA GLN A 170 -7.47 0.20 -47.89
C GLN A 170 -8.62 1.01 -48.53
N ASN A 171 -8.34 1.59 -49.70
CA ASN A 171 -9.39 2.08 -50.60
C ASN A 171 -10.19 0.87 -51.09
N THR A 172 -11.28 0.57 -50.40
CA THR A 172 -12.30 -0.33 -50.95
C THR A 172 -13.10 0.48 -51.98
N LEU A 173 -12.69 0.46 -53.22
CA LEU A 173 -13.50 0.85 -54.35
C LEU A 173 -14.66 -0.15 -54.46
N PHE A 174 -15.86 0.26 -54.07
CA PHE A 174 -17.09 -0.40 -54.46
C PHE A 174 -17.38 0.01 -55.93
N LEU A 175 -17.28 -0.97 -56.85
CA LEU A 175 -17.92 -0.95 -58.15
C LEU A 175 -19.34 -1.48 -58.03
#